data_22b9ea187c5a4ef73d36b80e7ef4ee96
#
_entry.id   22b9ea187c5a4ef73d36b80e7ef4ee96
#
_cell.length_a   1.000
_cell.length_b   1.000
_cell.length_c   1.000
_cell.angle_alpha   90.00
_cell.angle_beta   90.00
_cell.angle_gamma   90.00
#
_symmetry.space_group_name_H-M   'P 1'
#
loop_
_entity.id
_entity.type
_entity.pdbx_description
1 polymer ?
#
loop_
_entity_poly.entity_id
_entity_poly.type
_entity_poly.pdbx_seq_one_letter_code
_entity_poly.pdbx_strand_id
1 'polypeptide(L)'
;MKFAAIKDIHQQNAMRTSQMKSDFLSRWLDANGTTFADGVLGELMENLNRLTDDAAEAAVQQQANEVCRGEIAQYINAAKMRDEAQCAQNETLSAECDALEQEIAALENQRPQLGESAEKVYQLVNHIPRVP
;
A
#
# COMPACT_ATOMS: atom_id res chain seq x y z
N MET A 1 19.07 2.48 -11.24
CA MET A 1 17.95 2.23 -12.16
C MET A 1 18.46 1.67 -13.47
N LYS A 2 18.15 0.44 -13.75
CA LYS A 2 18.67 -0.27 -14.93
C LYS A 2 18.25 0.35 -16.26
N PHE A 3 16.99 0.77 -16.40
CA PHE A 3 16.46 1.29 -17.65
C PHE A 3 17.00 2.68 -18.02
N ALA A 4 17.26 3.54 -17.06
CA ALA A 4 17.89 4.84 -17.30
C ALA A 4 19.33 4.67 -17.82
N ALA A 5 20.11 3.76 -17.20
CA ALA A 5 21.47 3.45 -17.66
C ALA A 5 21.48 2.83 -19.06
N ILE A 6 20.56 1.92 -19.37
CA ILE A 6 20.39 1.31 -20.69
C ILE A 6 20.03 2.38 -21.73
N LYS A 7 19.12 3.29 -21.41
CA LYS A 7 18.79 4.43 -22.28
C LYS A 7 20.02 5.25 -22.61
N ASP A 8 20.83 5.60 -21.62
CA ASP A 8 22.03 6.40 -21.81
C ASP A 8 23.06 5.70 -22.70
N ILE A 9 23.26 4.38 -22.50
CA ILE A 9 24.14 3.57 -23.36
C ILE A 9 23.63 3.54 -24.79
N HIS A 10 22.36 3.32 -25.04
CA HIS A 10 21.78 3.31 -26.37
C HIS A 10 21.87 4.68 -27.05
N GLN A 11 21.65 5.75 -26.32
CA GLN A 11 21.78 7.11 -26.80
C GLN A 11 23.23 7.41 -27.20
N GLN A 12 24.21 7.03 -26.39
CA GLN A 12 25.64 7.18 -26.74
C GLN A 12 26.01 6.35 -27.96
N ASN A 13 25.50 5.12 -28.07
CA ASN A 13 25.75 4.27 -29.22
C ASN A 13 25.12 4.85 -30.50
N ALA A 14 23.93 5.43 -30.43
CA ALA A 14 23.31 6.11 -31.57
C ALA A 14 24.12 7.33 -32.00
N MET A 15 24.66 8.12 -31.08
CA MET A 15 25.54 9.26 -31.36
C MET A 15 26.85 8.81 -32.02
N ARG A 16 27.47 7.76 -31.50
CA ARG A 16 28.71 7.19 -32.10
C ARG A 16 28.47 6.65 -33.49
N THR A 17 27.34 5.96 -33.72
CA THR A 17 26.97 5.45 -35.04
C THR A 17 26.74 6.59 -36.04
N SER A 18 26.09 7.67 -35.62
CA SER A 18 25.90 8.87 -36.42
C SER A 18 27.24 9.52 -36.79
N GLN A 19 28.17 9.59 -35.84
CA GLN A 19 29.52 10.10 -36.06
C GLN A 19 30.31 9.22 -37.07
N MET A 20 30.23 7.90 -36.87
CA MET A 20 30.87 6.94 -37.80
C MET A 20 30.29 7.05 -39.20
N LYS A 21 28.97 7.23 -39.35
CA LYS A 21 28.33 7.45 -40.66
C LYS A 21 28.85 8.71 -41.31
N SER A 22 28.97 9.81 -40.57
CA SER A 22 29.51 11.07 -41.09
C SER A 22 30.97 10.95 -41.52
N ASP A 23 31.83 10.31 -40.72
CA ASP A 23 33.26 10.07 -41.03
C ASP A 23 33.40 9.16 -42.23
N PHE A 24 32.58 8.13 -42.34
CA PHE A 24 32.56 7.21 -43.46
C PHE A 24 32.22 7.93 -44.78
N LEU A 25 31.13 8.74 -44.76
CA LEU A 25 30.73 9.52 -45.94
C LEU A 25 31.77 10.55 -46.35
N SER A 26 32.55 11.11 -45.43
CA SER A 26 33.60 12.05 -45.72
C SER A 26 34.83 11.40 -46.42
N ARG A 27 35.02 10.10 -46.21
CA ARG A 27 36.18 9.35 -46.74
C ARG A 27 35.84 8.54 -47.99
N TRP A 28 34.62 7.99 -48.07
CA TRP A 28 34.17 7.16 -49.17
C TRP A 28 33.10 7.88 -49.98
N LEU A 29 33.54 8.53 -51.05
CA LEU A 29 32.71 9.45 -51.81
C LEU A 29 32.07 8.83 -53.07
N ASP A 30 32.11 7.52 -53.23
CA ASP A 30 31.47 6.85 -54.37
C ASP A 30 30.02 6.37 -54.03
N ALA A 31 29.31 5.89 -55.05
CA ALA A 31 27.94 5.41 -54.92
C ALA A 31 27.81 4.19 -53.96
N ASN A 32 28.81 3.33 -53.89
CA ASN A 32 28.82 2.17 -53.01
C ASN A 32 28.95 2.58 -51.55
N GLY A 33 29.76 3.59 -51.24
CA GLY A 33 29.91 4.17 -49.93
C GLY A 33 28.60 4.80 -49.43
N THR A 34 27.91 5.54 -50.31
CA THR A 34 26.61 6.13 -50.01
C THR A 34 25.56 5.06 -49.75
N THR A 35 25.50 4.00 -50.58
CA THR A 35 24.55 2.88 -50.37
C THR A 35 24.82 2.16 -49.07
N PHE A 36 26.07 1.90 -48.71
CA PHE A 36 26.42 1.30 -47.41
C PHE A 36 26.03 2.18 -46.24
N ALA A 37 26.35 3.48 -46.29
CA ALA A 37 26.04 4.41 -45.22
C ALA A 37 24.52 4.56 -45.00
N ASP A 38 23.76 4.70 -46.07
CA ASP A 38 22.30 4.88 -45.98
C ASP A 38 21.57 3.57 -45.68
N GLY A 39 22.02 2.44 -46.22
CA GLY A 39 21.42 1.13 -45.98
C GLY A 39 21.81 0.57 -44.62
N VAL A 40 23.06 0.23 -44.41
CA VAL A 40 23.54 -0.51 -43.23
C VAL A 40 23.62 0.39 -41.99
N LEU A 41 24.34 1.51 -42.09
CA LEU A 41 24.54 2.42 -40.96
C LEU A 41 23.27 3.18 -40.63
N GLY A 42 22.45 3.54 -41.62
CA GLY A 42 21.16 4.17 -41.40
C GLY A 42 20.18 3.26 -40.66
N GLU A 43 20.07 2.00 -41.06
CA GLU A 43 19.23 0.99 -40.39
C GLU A 43 19.71 0.72 -38.96
N LEU A 44 21.02 0.60 -38.74
CA LEU A 44 21.60 0.45 -37.42
C LEU A 44 21.22 1.64 -36.51
N MET A 45 21.34 2.85 -37.03
CA MET A 45 21.00 4.06 -36.29
C MET A 45 19.51 4.13 -35.91
N GLU A 46 18.61 3.75 -36.83
CA GLU A 46 17.17 3.66 -36.55
C GLU A 46 16.89 2.63 -35.48
N ASN A 47 17.51 1.46 -35.51
CA ASN A 47 17.35 0.44 -34.50
C ASN A 47 17.86 0.90 -33.13
N LEU A 48 19.00 1.59 -33.05
CA LEU A 48 19.52 2.15 -31.81
C LEU A 48 18.62 3.24 -31.25
N ASN A 49 18.06 4.11 -32.11
CA ASN A 49 17.09 5.11 -31.67
C ASN A 49 15.81 4.47 -31.11
N ARG A 50 15.29 3.43 -31.76
CA ARG A 50 14.13 2.68 -31.27
C ARG A 50 14.40 2.03 -29.93
N LEU A 51 15.56 1.40 -29.75
CA LEU A 51 15.95 0.83 -28.45
C LEU A 51 16.09 1.89 -27.36
N THR A 52 16.57 3.09 -27.73
CA THR A 52 16.65 4.22 -26.80
C THR A 52 15.26 4.67 -26.34
N ASP A 53 14.31 4.77 -27.28
CA ASP A 53 12.93 5.14 -26.99
C ASP A 53 12.23 4.08 -26.13
N ASP A 54 12.39 2.81 -26.46
CA ASP A 54 11.84 1.68 -25.70
C ASP A 54 12.40 1.65 -24.26
N ALA A 55 13.70 1.89 -24.10
CA ALA A 55 14.33 1.97 -22.79
C ALA A 55 13.83 3.18 -21.98
N ALA A 56 13.57 4.31 -22.63
CA ALA A 56 13.00 5.48 -21.99
C ALA A 56 11.57 5.21 -21.49
N GLU A 57 10.74 4.57 -22.31
CA GLU A 57 9.38 4.18 -21.93
C GLU A 57 9.40 3.18 -20.79
N ALA A 58 10.26 2.17 -20.82
CA ALA A 58 10.43 1.21 -19.75
C ALA A 58 10.86 1.87 -18.42
N ALA A 59 11.73 2.89 -18.48
CA ALA A 59 12.14 3.65 -17.30
C ALA A 59 10.96 4.42 -16.66
N VAL A 60 10.12 5.04 -17.49
CA VAL A 60 8.89 5.72 -17.01
C VAL A 60 7.93 4.73 -16.36
N GLN A 61 7.72 3.58 -17.00
CA GLN A 61 6.87 2.52 -16.46
C GLN A 61 7.39 1.99 -15.12
N GLN A 62 8.70 1.77 -15.00
CA GLN A 62 9.32 1.36 -13.74
C GLN A 62 9.08 2.37 -12.63
N GLN A 63 9.26 3.65 -12.92
CA GLN A 63 9.01 4.73 -11.95
C GLN A 63 7.55 4.75 -11.48
N ALA A 64 6.60 4.61 -12.40
CA ALA A 64 5.18 4.52 -12.06
C ALA A 64 4.88 3.31 -11.17
N ASN A 65 5.48 2.16 -11.47
CA ASN A 65 5.33 0.95 -10.66
C ASN A 65 5.91 1.11 -9.25
N GLU A 66 7.05 1.80 -9.11
CA GLU A 66 7.65 2.09 -7.79
C GLU A 66 6.75 2.99 -6.95
N VAL A 67 6.14 4.01 -7.56
CA VAL A 67 5.15 4.88 -6.88
C VAL A 67 3.95 4.06 -6.42
N CYS A 68 3.36 3.24 -7.30
CA CYS A 68 2.23 2.38 -6.93
C CYS A 68 2.56 1.41 -5.79
N ARG A 69 3.75 0.81 -5.80
CA ARG A 69 4.22 -0.05 -4.70
C ARG A 69 4.31 0.70 -3.38
N GLY A 70 4.82 1.94 -3.41
CA GLY A 70 4.87 2.81 -2.24
C GLY A 70 3.49 3.11 -1.68
N GLU A 71 2.53 3.44 -2.53
CA GLU A 71 1.13 3.68 -2.15
C GLU A 71 0.48 2.42 -1.54
N ILE A 72 0.66 1.27 -2.19
CA ILE A 72 0.14 -0.01 -1.67
C ILE A 72 0.73 -0.31 -0.29
N ALA A 73 2.03 -0.10 -0.09
CA ALA A 73 2.68 -0.29 1.21
C ALA A 73 2.07 0.62 2.30
N GLN A 74 1.76 1.87 1.97
CA GLN A 74 1.08 2.79 2.88
C GLN A 74 -0.33 2.31 3.24
N TYR A 75 -1.11 1.84 2.27
CA TYR A 75 -2.44 1.28 2.53
C TYR A 75 -2.40 0.03 3.40
N ILE A 76 -1.43 -0.86 3.17
CA ILE A 76 -1.23 -2.06 3.99
C ILE A 76 -0.89 -1.67 5.42
N ASN A 77 0.01 -0.71 5.63
CA ASN A 77 0.37 -0.24 6.96
C ASN A 77 -0.83 0.42 7.67
N ALA A 78 -1.61 1.23 6.97
CA ALA A 78 -2.82 1.83 7.53
C ALA A 78 -3.86 0.76 7.92
N ALA A 79 -4.03 -0.29 7.10
CA ALA A 79 -4.92 -1.40 7.41
C ALA A 79 -4.45 -2.17 8.65
N LYS A 80 -3.16 -2.46 8.78
CA LYS A 80 -2.59 -3.10 9.97
C LYS A 80 -2.83 -2.29 11.23
N MET A 81 -2.59 -0.99 11.19
CA MET A 81 -2.85 -0.11 12.34
C MET A 81 -4.33 -0.10 12.75
N ARG A 82 -5.25 -0.16 11.78
CA ARG A 82 -6.69 -0.27 12.08
C ARG A 82 -7.03 -1.60 12.71
N ASP A 83 -6.48 -2.70 12.20
CA ASP A 83 -6.70 -4.03 12.76
C ASP A 83 -6.17 -4.12 14.20
N GLU A 84 -4.98 -3.59 14.47
CA GLU A 84 -4.41 -3.54 15.82
C GLU A 84 -5.29 -2.71 16.78
N ALA A 85 -5.76 -1.55 16.32
CA ALA A 85 -6.67 -0.72 17.11
C ALA A 85 -8.00 -1.43 17.37
N GLN A 86 -8.54 -2.13 16.39
CA GLN A 86 -9.78 -2.90 16.52
C GLN A 86 -9.61 -4.09 17.47
N CYS A 87 -8.48 -4.79 17.40
CA CYS A 87 -8.17 -5.86 18.37
C CYS A 87 -8.12 -5.32 19.79
N ALA A 88 -7.44 -4.19 20.02
CA ALA A 88 -7.38 -3.55 21.34
C ALA A 88 -8.76 -3.13 21.84
N GLN A 89 -9.62 -2.60 20.98
CA GLN A 89 -11.01 -2.29 21.33
C GLN A 89 -11.81 -3.54 21.68
N ASN A 90 -11.64 -4.63 20.93
CA ASN A 90 -12.33 -5.88 21.22
C ASN A 90 -11.89 -6.48 22.56
N GLU A 91 -10.60 -6.40 22.89
CA GLU A 91 -10.08 -6.83 24.19
C GLU A 91 -10.69 -6.00 25.33
N THR A 92 -10.78 -4.68 25.16
CA THR A 92 -11.42 -3.79 26.14
C THR A 92 -12.89 -4.12 26.30
N LEU A 93 -13.64 -4.30 25.22
CA LEU A 93 -15.06 -4.69 25.26
C LEU A 93 -15.26 -6.05 25.93
N SER A 94 -14.38 -7.02 25.66
CA SER A 94 -14.43 -8.32 26.33
C SER A 94 -14.26 -8.19 27.84
N ALA A 95 -13.28 -7.39 28.29
CA ALA A 95 -13.07 -7.14 29.70
C ALA A 95 -14.25 -6.41 30.37
N GLU A 96 -14.88 -5.46 29.67
CA GLU A 96 -16.07 -4.79 30.12
C GLU A 96 -17.29 -5.76 30.24
N CYS A 97 -17.46 -6.66 29.28
CA CYS A 97 -18.47 -7.70 29.33
C CYS A 97 -18.26 -8.62 30.53
N ASP A 98 -17.01 -9.07 30.75
CA ASP A 98 -16.71 -9.93 31.93
C ASP A 98 -16.99 -9.21 33.26
N ALA A 99 -16.65 -7.92 33.33
CA ALA A 99 -16.96 -7.10 34.52
C ALA A 99 -18.46 -6.95 34.74
N LEU A 100 -19.25 -6.72 33.70
CA LEU A 100 -20.70 -6.65 33.76
C LEU A 100 -21.33 -7.98 34.16
N GLU A 101 -20.86 -9.11 33.68
CA GLU A 101 -21.30 -10.43 34.06
C GLU A 101 -21.06 -10.68 35.56
N GLN A 102 -19.91 -10.27 36.08
CA GLN A 102 -19.63 -10.36 37.54
C GLN A 102 -20.53 -9.47 38.34
N GLU A 103 -20.83 -8.26 37.88
CA GLU A 103 -21.75 -7.34 38.55
C GLU A 103 -23.17 -7.90 38.55
N ILE A 104 -23.63 -8.45 37.44
CA ILE A 104 -24.95 -9.13 37.35
C ILE A 104 -25.03 -10.28 38.36
N ALA A 105 -24.01 -11.13 38.41
CA ALA A 105 -23.94 -12.25 39.33
C ALA A 105 -24.00 -11.77 40.81
N ALA A 106 -23.30 -10.67 41.13
CA ALA A 106 -23.34 -10.08 42.47
C ALA A 106 -24.73 -9.54 42.81
N LEU A 107 -25.39 -8.88 41.88
CA LEU A 107 -26.77 -8.38 42.07
C LEU A 107 -27.78 -9.51 42.18
N GLU A 108 -27.64 -10.57 41.40
CA GLU A 108 -28.48 -11.77 41.52
C GLU A 108 -28.34 -12.45 42.89
N ASN A 109 -27.13 -12.47 43.44
CA ASN A 109 -26.88 -12.99 44.79
C ASN A 109 -27.47 -12.11 45.90
N GLN A 110 -27.56 -10.79 45.67
CA GLN A 110 -28.20 -9.86 46.63
C GLN A 110 -29.73 -9.87 46.57
N ARG A 111 -30.31 -10.29 45.46
CA ARG A 111 -31.76 -10.27 45.21
C ARG A 111 -32.55 -11.01 46.28
N PRO A 112 -32.19 -12.22 46.75
CA PRO A 112 -32.90 -12.90 47.83
C PRO A 112 -32.87 -12.11 49.14
N GLN A 113 -31.72 -11.50 49.48
CA GLN A 113 -31.56 -10.70 50.69
C GLN A 113 -32.46 -9.45 50.69
N LEU A 114 -32.56 -8.79 49.53
CA LEU A 114 -33.45 -7.66 49.33
C LEU A 114 -34.93 -8.08 49.46
N GLY A 115 -35.28 -9.24 48.94
CA GLY A 115 -36.61 -9.83 49.07
C GLY A 115 -36.96 -10.12 50.53
N GLU A 116 -36.02 -10.70 51.28
CA GLU A 116 -36.20 -10.94 52.70
C GLU A 116 -36.34 -9.65 53.52
N SER A 117 -35.53 -8.63 53.22
CA SER A 117 -35.60 -7.32 53.85
C SER A 117 -36.90 -6.61 53.54
N ALA A 118 -37.40 -6.68 52.32
CA ALA A 118 -38.70 -6.14 51.92
C ALA A 118 -39.84 -6.84 52.65
N GLU A 119 -39.77 -8.15 52.79
CA GLU A 119 -40.77 -8.94 53.53
C GLU A 119 -40.79 -8.56 55.02
N LYS A 120 -39.62 -8.39 55.64
CA LYS A 120 -39.54 -7.94 57.06
C LYS A 120 -40.15 -6.55 57.24
N VAL A 121 -39.87 -5.61 56.31
CA VAL A 121 -40.51 -4.27 56.39
C VAL A 121 -42.01 -4.35 56.24
N TYR A 122 -42.47 -5.14 55.28
CA TYR A 122 -43.90 -5.36 55.08
C TYR A 122 -44.58 -5.90 56.32
N GLN A 123 -44.01 -6.90 56.99
CA GLN A 123 -44.51 -7.45 58.27
C GLN A 123 -44.53 -6.41 59.38
N LEU A 124 -43.46 -5.60 59.54
CA LEU A 124 -43.38 -4.53 60.48
C LEU A 124 -44.47 -3.48 60.28
N VAL A 125 -44.73 -3.07 59.06
CA VAL A 125 -45.80 -2.12 58.71
C VAL A 125 -47.17 -2.67 59.07
N ASN A 126 -47.41 -3.95 58.83
CA ASN A 126 -48.68 -4.59 59.16
C ASN A 126 -48.90 -4.74 60.69
N HIS A 127 -47.87 -4.70 61.50
CA HIS A 127 -47.94 -4.77 62.99
C HIS A 127 -48.03 -3.38 63.61
N ILE A 128 -47.97 -2.29 62.86
CA ILE A 128 -48.22 -0.96 63.44
C ILE A 128 -49.66 -0.79 63.74
N PRO A 129 -49.99 -0.43 65.00
CA PRO A 129 -51.36 -0.22 65.37
C PRO A 129 -52.00 0.90 64.57
N ARG A 130 -53.14 0.62 63.96
CA ARG A 130 -53.92 1.69 63.29
C ARG A 130 -54.58 2.54 64.38
N VAL A 131 -54.27 3.83 64.36
CA VAL A 131 -54.95 4.79 65.22
C VAL A 131 -56.35 4.99 64.69
N PRO A 132 -57.38 4.84 65.49
CA PRO A 132 -58.77 5.07 65.07
C PRO A 132 -59.02 6.52 64.67
#